data_58a009f0e3000eb3471b708028aaa4e7
#
_entry.id   58a009f0e3000eb3471b708028aaa4e7
#
_cell.length_a   1.000
_cell.length_b   1.000
_cell.length_c   1.000
_cell.angle_alpha   90.00
_cell.angle_beta   90.00
_cell.angle_gamma   90.00
#
_symmetry.space_group_name_H-M   'P 1'
#
loop_
_entity.id
_entity.type
_entity.pdbx_description
1 polymer ?
#
loop_
_entity_poly.entity_id
_entity_poly.type
_entity_poly.pdbx_seq_one_letter_code
_entity_poly.pdbx_strand_id
1 'polypeptide(L)'
;MENTGALNTELFETDDEIASLINDDLERQNSHIHLIASENFASKAVMQASGSILTNKYSEGFPGKRYYEGCETVDEIEQLAIDRACKLFEADHANVQPHSGSSANMAVYLNLLEAGDTVMGMALDQGGHLTHGSPVNFSGRIYNFVGYGLDQDTELIDMDKVKQLAEETKPKLLIAGYSSYSQNLDYAAFREIADSVGAYFMVDAAHFIGLVAGKAVENPMKYADVVTATTHKALRGPRGGIILSTEEFAKGIDKNIFPGAQGGALNNQIAAKAVCFKEALSTEFQDY
;
A
#
# COMPACT_ATOMS: atom_id res chain seq x y z
N MET A 1 2.30 27.36 10.97
CA MET A 1 3.32 26.27 10.96
C MET A 1 4.56 26.79 11.69
N GLU A 2 4.51 26.74 13.01
CA GLU A 2 5.64 27.12 13.86
C GLU A 2 6.18 25.87 14.53
N ASN A 3 7.47 25.70 14.45
CA ASN A 3 8.29 24.74 15.19
C ASN A 3 8.70 23.42 14.49
N THR A 4 9.34 23.54 13.34
CA THR A 4 10.36 22.61 12.90
C THR A 4 11.73 22.94 13.49
N GLY A 5 11.85 24.08 14.20
CA GLY A 5 13.12 24.65 14.62
C GLY A 5 13.95 23.83 15.60
N ALA A 6 13.34 22.98 16.42
CA ALA A 6 14.13 22.21 17.41
C ALA A 6 14.74 20.91 16.84
N LEU A 7 14.11 20.30 15.82
CA LEU A 7 14.68 19.14 15.12
C LEU A 7 15.78 19.54 14.12
N ASN A 8 15.74 20.78 13.64
CA ASN A 8 16.69 21.27 12.63
C ASN A 8 18.01 21.79 13.23
N THR A 9 18.09 22.08 14.52
CA THR A 9 19.31 22.67 15.11
C THR A 9 20.49 21.69 15.07
N GLU A 10 20.29 20.45 15.54
CA GLU A 10 21.34 19.42 15.49
C GLU A 10 21.73 19.03 14.06
N LEU A 11 20.75 18.93 13.15
CA LEU A 11 21.02 18.63 11.75
C LEU A 11 21.81 19.78 11.12
N PHE A 12 21.44 21.02 11.37
CA PHE A 12 22.13 22.20 10.82
C PHE A 12 23.58 22.33 11.33
N GLU A 13 23.81 21.96 12.58
CA GLU A 13 25.16 21.92 13.17
C GLU A 13 26.01 20.77 12.63
N THR A 14 25.38 19.67 12.20
CA THR A 14 26.08 18.48 11.71
C THR A 14 26.27 18.50 10.20
N ASP A 15 25.25 18.93 9.45
CA ASP A 15 25.21 18.96 7.99
C ASP A 15 24.32 20.11 7.50
N ASP A 16 24.91 21.26 7.33
CA ASP A 16 24.23 22.48 6.91
C ASP A 16 23.78 22.42 5.44
N GLU A 17 24.44 21.64 4.60
CA GLU A 17 24.04 21.44 3.20
C GLU A 17 22.71 20.70 3.13
N ILE A 18 22.57 19.58 3.84
CA ILE A 18 21.30 18.81 3.89
C ILE A 18 20.20 19.62 4.59
N ALA A 19 20.52 20.31 5.67
CA ALA A 19 19.54 21.14 6.36
C ALA A 19 19.00 22.25 5.48
N SER A 20 19.86 22.91 4.68
CA SER A 20 19.47 23.93 3.71
C SER A 20 18.58 23.37 2.63
N LEU A 21 18.92 22.23 2.02
CA LEU A 21 18.11 21.57 0.98
C LEU A 21 16.72 21.15 1.48
N ILE A 22 16.62 20.70 2.74
CA ILE A 22 15.31 20.39 3.36
C ILE A 22 14.48 21.67 3.52
N ASN A 23 15.09 22.78 3.91
CA ASN A 23 14.40 24.06 4.02
C ASN A 23 13.96 24.58 2.64
N ASP A 24 14.79 24.46 1.61
CA ASP A 24 14.44 24.83 0.24
C ASP A 24 13.23 24.02 -0.25
N ASP A 25 13.17 22.72 0.02
CA ASP A 25 12.00 21.88 -0.31
C ASP A 25 10.76 22.26 0.50
N LEU A 26 10.92 22.63 1.79
CA LEU A 26 9.82 23.17 2.59
C LEU A 26 9.25 24.46 2.00
N GLU A 27 10.10 25.37 1.55
CA GLU A 27 9.67 26.60 0.86
C GLU A 27 8.96 26.28 -0.45
N ARG A 28 9.49 25.34 -1.24
CA ARG A 28 8.82 24.85 -2.45
C ARG A 28 7.44 24.29 -2.14
N GLN A 29 7.31 23.43 -1.14
CA GLN A 29 6.03 22.83 -0.73
C GLN A 29 5.01 23.90 -0.28
N ASN A 30 5.45 24.98 0.38
CA ASN A 30 4.58 26.06 0.82
C ASN A 30 4.18 27.04 -0.29
N SER A 31 4.98 27.15 -1.34
CA SER A 31 4.80 28.16 -2.41
C SER A 31 4.17 27.62 -3.69
N HIS A 32 4.02 26.29 -3.82
CA HIS A 32 3.49 25.66 -5.03
C HIS A 32 2.22 24.88 -4.75
N ILE A 33 1.34 24.78 -5.76
CA ILE A 33 0.20 23.87 -5.76
C ILE A 33 0.68 22.53 -6.32
N HIS A 34 0.46 21.47 -5.55
CA HIS A 34 0.85 20.11 -5.91
C HIS A 34 -0.30 19.41 -6.63
N LEU A 35 -0.11 19.07 -7.91
CA LEU A 35 -1.11 18.36 -8.72
C LEU A 35 -0.70 16.92 -9.04
N ILE A 36 0.31 16.38 -8.36
CA ILE A 36 0.70 14.97 -8.49
C ILE A 36 -0.18 14.15 -7.56
N ALA A 37 -1.04 13.30 -8.13
CA ALA A 37 -2.07 12.54 -7.40
C ALA A 37 -1.50 11.60 -6.31
N SER A 38 -0.22 11.22 -6.39
CA SER A 38 0.46 10.39 -5.40
C SER A 38 1.13 11.19 -4.27
N GLU A 39 1.11 12.53 -4.31
CA GLU A 39 1.68 13.36 -3.25
C GLU A 39 0.62 13.79 -2.23
N ASN A 40 1.03 13.87 -0.96
CA ASN A 40 0.23 14.36 0.13
C ASN A 40 1.15 14.84 1.28
N PHE A 41 0.55 15.47 2.29
CA PHE A 41 1.26 16.06 3.41
C PHE A 41 1.00 15.22 4.68
N ALA A 42 2.03 14.53 5.16
CA ALA A 42 1.98 13.82 6.43
C ALA A 42 1.87 14.80 7.62
N SER A 43 1.17 14.39 8.66
CA SER A 43 1.08 15.18 9.90
C SER A 43 2.45 15.29 10.61
N LYS A 44 2.59 16.30 11.47
CA LYS A 44 3.79 16.42 12.32
C LYS A 44 3.99 15.18 13.18
N ALA A 45 2.92 14.55 13.68
CA ALA A 45 2.98 13.35 14.51
C ALA A 45 3.50 12.14 13.72
N VAL A 46 3.07 11.97 12.47
CA VAL A 46 3.60 10.94 11.56
C VAL A 46 5.10 11.17 11.30
N MET A 47 5.51 12.40 11.01
CA MET A 47 6.92 12.73 10.79
C MET A 47 7.78 12.51 12.02
N GLN A 48 7.30 12.87 13.22
CA GLN A 48 7.99 12.64 14.50
C GLN A 48 8.17 11.14 14.78
N ALA A 49 7.16 10.32 14.54
CA ALA A 49 7.27 8.88 14.70
C ALA A 49 8.28 8.28 13.70
N SER A 50 8.26 8.75 12.43
CA SER A 50 9.23 8.33 11.39
C SER A 50 10.67 8.67 11.73
N GLY A 51 10.91 9.82 12.37
CA GLY A 51 12.25 10.28 12.81
C GLY A 51 12.63 9.84 14.22
N SER A 52 11.97 8.84 14.80
CA SER A 52 12.21 8.42 16.20
C SER A 52 13.40 7.47 16.35
N ILE A 53 13.81 7.25 17.61
CA ILE A 53 14.87 6.30 17.98
C ILE A 53 14.61 4.86 17.59
N LEU A 54 13.38 4.54 17.17
CA LEU A 54 13.00 3.20 16.69
C LEU A 54 13.79 2.77 15.46
N THR A 55 14.41 3.70 14.74
CA THR A 55 15.35 3.40 13.66
C THR A 55 16.55 2.56 14.11
N ASN A 56 16.90 2.57 15.40
CA ASN A 56 18.05 1.86 15.94
C ASN A 56 17.77 0.36 16.17
N LYS A 57 16.50 -0.06 16.28
CA LYS A 57 16.14 -1.41 16.69
C LYS A 57 15.95 -2.35 15.50
N TYR A 58 16.67 -3.46 15.53
CA TYR A 58 16.48 -4.57 14.58
C TYR A 58 15.46 -5.57 15.13
N SER A 59 14.42 -5.95 14.31
CA SER A 59 13.29 -6.78 14.76
C SER A 59 12.77 -7.72 13.68
N GLU A 60 13.62 -8.60 13.15
CA GLU A 60 13.21 -9.65 12.21
C GLU A 60 12.17 -10.58 12.83
N GLY A 61 11.20 -11.02 12.03
CA GLY A 61 10.05 -11.80 12.48
C GLY A 61 8.82 -10.93 12.72
N PHE A 62 7.92 -11.39 13.59
CA PHE A 62 6.62 -10.79 13.88
C PHE A 62 6.40 -10.69 15.39
N PRO A 63 5.40 -9.92 15.87
CA PRO A 63 5.09 -9.81 17.29
C PRO A 63 5.01 -11.17 17.98
N GLY A 64 5.74 -11.33 19.09
CA GLY A 64 5.85 -12.58 19.83
C GLY A 64 6.66 -13.71 19.17
N LYS A 65 7.20 -13.48 17.97
CA LYS A 65 8.00 -14.45 17.19
C LYS A 65 9.20 -13.79 16.53
N ARG A 66 10.01 -13.08 17.32
CA ARG A 66 11.21 -12.38 16.84
C ARG A 66 12.43 -13.28 16.89
N TYR A 67 13.41 -12.94 16.07
CA TYR A 67 14.73 -13.60 16.05
C TYR A 67 15.72 -12.94 17.01
N TYR A 68 15.39 -11.76 17.56
CA TYR A 68 16.23 -10.99 18.47
C TYR A 68 15.48 -10.65 19.75
N GLU A 69 16.23 -10.48 20.84
CA GLU A 69 15.71 -10.03 22.13
C GLU A 69 15.49 -8.51 22.17
N GLY A 70 14.80 -8.03 23.19
CA GLY A 70 14.51 -6.61 23.41
C GLY A 70 13.49 -6.07 22.41
N CYS A 71 12.57 -6.92 21.94
CA CYS A 71 11.54 -6.56 20.96
C CYS A 71 10.17 -6.26 21.59
N GLU A 72 10.04 -6.31 22.91
CA GLU A 72 8.75 -6.20 23.60
C GLU A 72 8.01 -4.91 23.20
N THR A 73 8.70 -3.78 23.22
CA THR A 73 8.09 -2.50 22.84
C THR A 73 7.76 -2.42 21.34
N VAL A 74 8.62 -2.95 20.47
CA VAL A 74 8.32 -2.94 19.02
C VAL A 74 7.23 -3.94 18.67
N ASP A 75 7.06 -5.01 19.44
CA ASP A 75 5.93 -5.93 19.32
C ASP A 75 4.60 -5.22 19.61
N GLU A 76 4.55 -4.44 20.71
CA GLU A 76 3.37 -3.65 21.06
C GLU A 76 3.07 -2.59 19.98
N ILE A 77 4.09 -1.92 19.44
CA ILE A 77 3.94 -0.93 18.38
C ILE A 77 3.39 -1.57 17.10
N GLU A 78 3.97 -2.70 16.68
CA GLU A 78 3.54 -3.38 15.45
C GLU A 78 2.14 -3.95 15.63
N GLN A 79 1.84 -4.59 16.77
CA GLN A 79 0.50 -5.08 17.05
C GLN A 79 -0.54 -3.94 17.04
N LEU A 80 -0.21 -2.78 17.63
CA LEU A 80 -1.09 -1.63 17.60
C LEU A 80 -1.35 -1.11 16.17
N ALA A 81 -0.34 -1.17 15.30
CA ALA A 81 -0.50 -0.81 13.89
C ALA A 81 -1.41 -1.81 13.16
N ILE A 82 -1.24 -3.12 13.40
CA ILE A 82 -2.06 -4.20 12.86
C ILE A 82 -3.51 -4.01 13.30
N ASP A 83 -3.77 -3.87 14.60
CA ASP A 83 -5.12 -3.74 15.16
C ASP A 83 -5.86 -2.52 14.59
N ARG A 84 -5.15 -1.40 14.45
CA ARG A 84 -5.71 -0.17 13.87
C ARG A 84 -6.02 -0.33 12.39
N ALA A 85 -5.15 -1.00 11.64
CA ALA A 85 -5.37 -1.28 10.23
C ALA A 85 -6.56 -2.21 10.02
N CYS A 86 -6.63 -3.33 10.75
CA CYS A 86 -7.76 -4.26 10.70
C CYS A 86 -9.08 -3.54 11.03
N LYS A 87 -9.09 -2.71 12.08
CA LYS A 87 -10.26 -1.92 12.46
C LYS A 87 -10.66 -0.90 11.39
N LEU A 88 -9.68 -0.19 10.81
CA LEU A 88 -9.92 0.89 9.84
C LEU A 88 -10.51 0.37 8.53
N PHE A 89 -10.02 -0.78 8.08
CA PHE A 89 -10.36 -1.36 6.79
C PHE A 89 -11.26 -2.60 6.88
N GLU A 90 -11.72 -2.97 8.07
CA GLU A 90 -12.58 -4.13 8.30
C GLU A 90 -11.96 -5.43 7.72
N ALA A 91 -10.64 -5.60 7.90
CA ALA A 91 -9.89 -6.76 7.45
C ALA A 91 -9.66 -7.77 8.59
N ASP A 92 -9.60 -9.06 8.25
CA ASP A 92 -9.30 -10.10 9.25
C ASP A 92 -7.82 -10.06 9.64
N HIS A 93 -6.94 -9.74 8.69
CA HIS A 93 -5.50 -9.66 8.87
C HIS A 93 -4.90 -8.44 8.19
N ALA A 94 -3.85 -7.88 8.78
CA ALA A 94 -3.05 -6.82 8.21
C ALA A 94 -1.55 -7.08 8.40
N ASN A 95 -0.76 -6.99 7.33
CA ASN A 95 0.69 -6.94 7.42
C ASN A 95 1.16 -5.50 7.18
N VAL A 96 1.80 -4.92 8.20
CA VAL A 96 2.24 -3.51 8.19
C VAL A 96 3.74 -3.33 7.91
N GLN A 97 4.45 -4.43 7.62
CA GLN A 97 5.89 -4.40 7.36
C GLN A 97 6.30 -3.99 5.93
N PRO A 98 5.46 -4.06 4.87
CA PRO A 98 5.91 -3.69 3.52
C PRO A 98 6.56 -2.31 3.49
N HIS A 99 7.76 -2.23 2.86
CA HIS A 99 8.53 -1.00 2.72
C HIS A 99 7.90 -0.03 1.70
N SER A 100 7.11 -0.58 0.78
CA SER A 100 6.42 0.16 -0.30
C SER A 100 5.21 -0.60 -0.81
N GLY A 101 4.38 0.03 -1.65
CA GLY A 101 3.33 -0.67 -2.40
C GLY A 101 3.89 -1.74 -3.34
N SER A 102 5.04 -1.50 -3.95
CA SER A 102 5.69 -2.48 -4.83
C SER A 102 6.13 -3.73 -4.07
N SER A 103 6.69 -3.59 -2.85
CA SER A 103 7.04 -4.75 -2.03
C SER A 103 5.81 -5.46 -1.46
N ALA A 104 4.72 -4.74 -1.20
CA ALA A 104 3.43 -5.33 -0.85
C ALA A 104 2.90 -6.22 -1.99
N ASN A 105 2.85 -5.68 -3.22
CA ASN A 105 2.43 -6.44 -4.39
C ASN A 105 3.34 -7.65 -4.64
N MET A 106 4.66 -7.49 -4.50
CA MET A 106 5.61 -8.59 -4.65
C MET A 106 5.32 -9.73 -3.67
N ALA A 107 5.08 -9.43 -2.40
CA ALA A 107 4.79 -10.44 -1.39
C ALA A 107 3.47 -11.19 -1.67
N VAL A 108 2.46 -10.47 -2.15
CA VAL A 108 1.18 -11.08 -2.56
C VAL A 108 1.39 -12.01 -3.76
N TYR A 109 2.14 -11.58 -4.78
CA TYR A 109 2.43 -12.42 -5.94
C TYR A 109 3.23 -13.65 -5.56
N LEU A 110 4.25 -13.53 -4.72
CA LEU A 110 5.03 -14.66 -4.20
C LEU A 110 4.18 -15.64 -3.37
N ASN A 111 3.09 -15.16 -2.76
CA ASN A 111 2.18 -16.01 -2.01
C ASN A 111 1.19 -16.77 -2.90
N LEU A 112 0.69 -16.14 -3.94
CA LEU A 112 -0.44 -16.65 -4.72
C LEU A 112 -0.03 -17.33 -6.03
N LEU A 113 1.19 -17.07 -6.51
CA LEU A 113 1.61 -17.38 -7.87
C LEU A 113 2.93 -18.13 -7.91
N GLU A 114 3.08 -18.93 -8.96
CA GLU A 114 4.36 -19.49 -9.40
C GLU A 114 4.89 -18.68 -10.61
N ALA A 115 6.21 -18.72 -10.85
CA ALA A 115 6.81 -18.05 -12.00
C ALA A 115 6.18 -18.53 -13.32
N GLY A 116 5.75 -17.59 -14.16
CA GLY A 116 5.07 -17.88 -15.42
C GLY A 116 3.55 -17.98 -15.32
N ASP A 117 2.96 -17.94 -14.11
CA ASP A 117 1.51 -17.89 -13.98
C ASP A 117 0.92 -16.65 -14.68
N THR A 118 -0.28 -16.82 -15.23
CA THR A 118 -0.99 -15.71 -15.87
C THR A 118 -1.69 -14.84 -14.83
N VAL A 119 -1.46 -13.53 -14.95
CA VAL A 119 -2.07 -12.48 -14.12
C VAL A 119 -2.77 -11.50 -15.01
N MET A 120 -3.95 -11.05 -14.62
CA MET A 120 -4.70 -10.04 -15.36
C MET A 120 -4.85 -8.77 -14.52
N GLY A 121 -4.51 -7.62 -15.09
CA GLY A 121 -4.58 -6.32 -14.42
C GLY A 121 -4.76 -5.19 -15.44
N MET A 122 -5.02 -3.97 -14.95
CA MET A 122 -5.13 -2.80 -15.83
C MET A 122 -3.78 -2.51 -16.50
N ALA A 123 -3.80 -2.34 -17.82
CA ALA A 123 -2.61 -2.02 -18.61
C ALA A 123 -2.00 -0.66 -18.19
N LEU A 124 -0.69 -0.54 -18.25
CA LEU A 124 0.04 0.66 -17.79
C LEU A 124 -0.38 1.93 -18.54
N ASP A 125 -0.54 1.84 -19.83
CA ASP A 125 -0.97 2.92 -20.72
C ASP A 125 -2.47 3.27 -20.61
N GLN A 126 -3.23 2.46 -19.86
CA GLN A 126 -4.64 2.65 -19.58
C GLN A 126 -4.91 3.09 -18.13
N GLY A 127 -3.86 3.34 -17.34
CA GLY A 127 -3.96 3.79 -15.96
C GLY A 127 -3.48 2.81 -14.90
N GLY A 128 -2.97 1.64 -15.28
CA GLY A 128 -2.39 0.66 -14.36
C GLY A 128 -1.10 1.13 -13.69
N HIS A 129 -0.57 0.31 -12.81
CA HIS A 129 0.71 0.56 -12.11
C HIS A 129 1.85 -0.26 -12.75
N LEU A 130 3.11 0.17 -12.56
CA LEU A 130 4.30 -0.58 -13.03
C LEU A 130 4.29 -2.05 -12.56
N THR A 131 3.83 -2.30 -11.33
CA THR A 131 3.74 -3.66 -10.78
C THR A 131 2.57 -4.48 -11.32
N HIS A 132 1.77 -3.92 -12.23
CA HIS A 132 0.73 -4.65 -12.97
C HIS A 132 1.25 -5.13 -14.33
N GLY A 133 2.47 -5.66 -14.36
CA GLY A 133 3.01 -6.37 -15.51
C GLY A 133 3.86 -5.55 -16.48
N SER A 134 4.33 -4.35 -16.09
CA SER A 134 5.28 -3.62 -16.93
C SER A 134 6.52 -4.46 -17.23
N PRO A 135 6.97 -4.56 -18.52
CA PRO A 135 8.12 -5.39 -18.92
C PRO A 135 9.43 -5.04 -18.23
N VAL A 136 9.56 -3.80 -17.73
CA VAL A 136 10.76 -3.34 -17.00
C VAL A 136 10.68 -3.60 -15.50
N ASN A 137 9.50 -3.99 -15.00
CA ASN A 137 9.26 -4.30 -13.60
C ASN A 137 9.40 -5.79 -13.32
N PHE A 138 9.69 -6.16 -12.05
CA PHE A 138 9.78 -7.57 -11.65
C PHE A 138 8.52 -8.35 -12.05
N SER A 139 7.35 -7.75 -11.95
CA SER A 139 6.07 -8.41 -12.23
C SER A 139 5.97 -8.91 -13.66
N GLY A 140 6.27 -8.07 -14.66
CA GLY A 140 6.27 -8.45 -16.07
C GLY A 140 7.45 -9.31 -16.49
N ARG A 141 8.49 -9.46 -15.63
CA ARG A 141 9.66 -10.31 -15.88
C ARG A 141 9.49 -11.73 -15.33
N ILE A 142 8.65 -11.91 -14.31
CA ILE A 142 8.46 -13.19 -13.61
C ILE A 142 7.16 -13.86 -14.04
N TYR A 143 6.11 -13.07 -14.25
CA TYR A 143 4.75 -13.55 -14.51
C TYR A 143 4.27 -13.17 -15.91
N ASN A 144 3.29 -13.90 -16.42
CA ASN A 144 2.66 -13.62 -17.71
C ASN A 144 1.47 -12.69 -17.53
N PHE A 145 1.68 -11.38 -17.67
CA PHE A 145 0.64 -10.39 -17.49
C PHE A 145 -0.18 -10.14 -18.76
N VAL A 146 -1.50 -10.14 -18.60
CA VAL A 146 -2.49 -9.75 -19.62
C VAL A 146 -3.17 -8.47 -19.17
N GLY A 147 -3.06 -7.40 -19.95
CA GLY A 147 -3.63 -6.09 -19.62
C GLY A 147 -5.09 -5.96 -20.12
N TYR A 148 -6.01 -5.58 -19.24
CA TYR A 148 -7.28 -5.01 -19.67
C TYR A 148 -7.18 -3.48 -19.76
N GLY A 149 -8.03 -2.88 -20.60
CA GLY A 149 -8.03 -1.44 -20.85
C GLY A 149 -9.39 -0.81 -20.65
N LEU A 150 -9.48 0.44 -21.10
CA LEU A 150 -10.71 1.23 -21.13
C LEU A 150 -11.39 1.13 -22.49
N ASP A 151 -12.69 1.27 -22.50
CA ASP A 151 -13.45 1.48 -23.72
C ASP A 151 -13.11 2.86 -24.30
N GLN A 152 -12.86 2.93 -25.59
CA GLN A 152 -12.36 4.16 -26.26
C GLN A 152 -13.37 5.29 -26.33
N ASP A 153 -14.67 4.96 -26.34
CA ASP A 153 -15.74 5.94 -26.49
C ASP A 153 -16.20 6.49 -25.13
N THR A 154 -16.24 5.60 -24.11
CA THR A 154 -16.75 5.95 -22.79
C THR A 154 -15.65 6.28 -21.77
N GLU A 155 -14.40 5.87 -22.04
CA GLU A 155 -13.26 5.94 -21.12
C GLU A 155 -13.49 5.18 -19.80
N LEU A 156 -14.42 4.20 -19.82
CA LEU A 156 -14.75 3.34 -18.68
C LEU A 156 -14.17 1.93 -18.85
N ILE A 157 -13.98 1.24 -17.73
CA ILE A 157 -13.70 -0.21 -17.77
C ILE A 157 -14.95 -0.93 -18.24
N ASP A 158 -14.84 -1.65 -19.37
CA ASP A 158 -15.88 -2.48 -19.91
C ASP A 158 -15.81 -3.87 -19.27
N MET A 159 -16.72 -4.15 -18.32
CA MET A 159 -16.71 -5.38 -17.56
C MET A 159 -17.01 -6.62 -18.43
N ASP A 160 -17.73 -6.48 -19.54
CA ASP A 160 -17.97 -7.60 -20.47
C ASP A 160 -16.66 -7.98 -21.20
N LYS A 161 -15.87 -6.98 -21.60
CA LYS A 161 -14.53 -7.23 -22.18
C LYS A 161 -13.55 -7.80 -21.15
N VAL A 162 -13.59 -7.33 -19.90
CA VAL A 162 -12.80 -7.91 -18.80
C VAL A 162 -13.14 -9.37 -18.60
N LYS A 163 -14.45 -9.71 -18.58
CA LYS A 163 -14.94 -11.08 -18.44
C LYS A 163 -14.50 -11.96 -19.62
N GLN A 164 -14.70 -11.50 -20.84
CA GLN A 164 -14.26 -12.23 -22.03
C GLN A 164 -12.75 -12.53 -21.98
N LEU A 165 -11.94 -11.54 -21.67
CA LEU A 165 -10.49 -11.67 -21.56
C LEU A 165 -10.08 -12.66 -20.45
N ALA A 166 -10.77 -12.64 -19.31
CA ALA A 166 -10.54 -13.58 -18.23
C ALA A 166 -10.89 -15.03 -18.63
N GLU A 167 -12.01 -15.23 -19.35
CA GLU A 167 -12.42 -16.54 -19.87
C GLU A 167 -11.43 -17.11 -20.90
N GLU A 168 -10.85 -16.24 -21.75
CA GLU A 168 -9.86 -16.61 -22.77
C GLU A 168 -8.49 -16.94 -22.16
N THR A 169 -8.05 -16.16 -21.16
CA THR A 169 -6.68 -16.24 -20.61
C THR A 169 -6.57 -17.05 -19.33
N LYS A 170 -7.69 -17.26 -18.64
CA LYS A 170 -7.79 -18.01 -17.36
C LYS A 170 -6.69 -17.61 -16.37
N PRO A 171 -6.64 -16.33 -15.97
CA PRO A 171 -5.61 -15.88 -15.06
C PRO A 171 -5.73 -16.57 -13.71
N LYS A 172 -4.62 -16.79 -13.03
CA LYS A 172 -4.60 -17.28 -11.65
C LYS A 172 -4.86 -16.17 -10.64
N LEU A 173 -4.58 -14.91 -11.03
CA LEU A 173 -4.85 -13.71 -10.25
C LEU A 173 -5.47 -12.63 -11.13
N LEU A 174 -6.60 -12.08 -10.70
CA LEU A 174 -7.23 -10.90 -11.27
C LEU A 174 -6.98 -9.71 -10.34
N ILE A 175 -6.44 -8.62 -10.90
CA ILE A 175 -6.11 -7.40 -10.15
C ILE A 175 -7.02 -6.28 -10.61
N ALA A 176 -7.78 -5.70 -9.67
CA ALA A 176 -8.41 -4.40 -9.84
C ALA A 176 -7.57 -3.32 -9.12
N GLY A 177 -7.56 -2.11 -9.65
CA GLY A 177 -6.80 -1.01 -9.09
C GLY A 177 -6.00 -0.27 -10.14
N TYR A 178 -5.62 0.95 -9.82
CA TYR A 178 -5.06 1.88 -10.80
C TYR A 178 -4.13 2.91 -10.15
N SER A 179 -3.32 3.55 -10.99
CA SER A 179 -2.59 4.78 -10.67
C SER A 179 -3.32 6.02 -11.18
N SER A 180 -4.11 5.87 -12.26
CA SER A 180 -4.73 6.99 -12.97
C SER A 180 -6.07 6.54 -13.59
N TYR A 181 -7.14 6.61 -12.79
CA TYR A 181 -8.52 6.37 -13.22
C TYR A 181 -9.45 7.11 -12.28
N SER A 182 -10.43 7.84 -12.82
CA SER A 182 -11.23 8.80 -12.04
C SER A 182 -12.59 8.25 -11.57
N GLN A 183 -12.90 7.00 -11.89
CA GLN A 183 -14.18 6.39 -11.56
C GLN A 183 -14.05 5.33 -10.47
N ASN A 184 -15.16 5.02 -9.82
CA ASN A 184 -15.24 3.90 -8.88
C ASN A 184 -15.14 2.57 -9.63
N LEU A 185 -14.55 1.58 -8.95
CA LEU A 185 -14.47 0.19 -9.43
C LEU A 185 -15.70 -0.59 -8.98
N ASP A 186 -16.25 -1.41 -9.87
CA ASP A 186 -17.28 -2.40 -9.53
C ASP A 186 -16.61 -3.67 -8.98
N TYR A 187 -16.32 -3.68 -7.69
CA TYR A 187 -15.65 -4.80 -7.03
C TYR A 187 -16.47 -6.08 -7.08
N ALA A 188 -17.81 -5.97 -7.06
CA ALA A 188 -18.69 -7.13 -7.15
C ALA A 188 -18.57 -7.81 -8.52
N ALA A 189 -18.58 -7.04 -9.62
CA ALA A 189 -18.37 -7.57 -10.95
C ALA A 189 -16.98 -8.18 -11.13
N PHE A 190 -15.93 -7.56 -10.61
CA PHE A 190 -14.58 -8.16 -10.60
C PHE A 190 -14.54 -9.48 -9.82
N ARG A 191 -15.20 -9.57 -8.65
CA ARG A 191 -15.29 -10.81 -7.87
C ARG A 191 -16.00 -11.92 -8.65
N GLU A 192 -17.14 -11.61 -9.26
CA GLU A 192 -17.88 -12.58 -10.09
C GLU A 192 -17.03 -13.11 -11.25
N ILE A 193 -16.27 -12.23 -11.91
CA ILE A 193 -15.36 -12.63 -12.98
C ILE A 193 -14.26 -13.54 -12.46
N ALA A 194 -13.61 -13.17 -11.36
CA ALA A 194 -12.54 -13.97 -10.75
C ALA A 194 -13.05 -15.37 -10.38
N ASP A 195 -14.22 -15.45 -9.72
CA ASP A 195 -14.86 -16.72 -9.36
C ASP A 195 -15.19 -17.59 -10.59
N SER A 196 -15.67 -16.97 -11.67
CA SER A 196 -16.05 -17.69 -12.89
C SER A 196 -14.88 -18.42 -13.56
N VAL A 197 -13.65 -17.96 -13.34
CA VAL A 197 -12.43 -18.56 -13.91
C VAL A 197 -11.54 -19.24 -12.87
N GLY A 198 -11.94 -19.21 -11.59
CA GLY A 198 -11.18 -19.78 -10.48
C GLY A 198 -9.92 -18.99 -10.12
N ALA A 199 -9.91 -17.68 -10.35
CA ALA A 199 -8.81 -16.78 -10.04
C ALA A 199 -8.93 -16.23 -8.63
N TYR A 200 -7.79 -15.94 -7.99
CA TYR A 200 -7.75 -15.04 -6.83
C TYR A 200 -8.12 -13.62 -7.26
N PHE A 201 -8.71 -12.85 -6.34
CA PHE A 201 -9.05 -11.46 -6.57
C PHE A 201 -8.27 -10.54 -5.64
N MET A 202 -7.44 -9.67 -6.22
CA MET A 202 -6.66 -8.67 -5.50
C MET A 202 -7.10 -7.27 -5.90
N VAL A 203 -7.11 -6.35 -4.92
CA VAL A 203 -7.29 -4.93 -5.20
C VAL A 203 -6.03 -4.16 -4.78
N ASP A 204 -5.38 -3.49 -5.72
CA ASP A 204 -4.33 -2.49 -5.45
C ASP A 204 -4.99 -1.13 -5.23
N ALA A 205 -5.22 -0.81 -3.96
CA ALA A 205 -5.89 0.42 -3.53
C ALA A 205 -4.92 1.59 -3.25
N ALA A 206 -3.67 1.51 -3.73
CA ALA A 206 -2.62 2.46 -3.37
C ALA A 206 -3.03 3.93 -3.58
N HIS A 207 -3.79 4.26 -4.62
CA HIS A 207 -4.21 5.62 -4.92
C HIS A 207 -5.48 6.07 -4.21
N PHE A 208 -6.33 5.15 -3.74
CA PHE A 208 -7.63 5.49 -3.17
C PHE A 208 -7.89 4.92 -1.76
N ILE A 209 -6.92 4.24 -1.14
CA ILE A 209 -7.08 3.68 0.21
C ILE A 209 -7.43 4.75 1.27
N GLY A 210 -7.00 6.00 1.08
CA GLY A 210 -7.39 7.12 1.94
C GLY A 210 -8.88 7.44 1.81
N LEU A 211 -9.46 7.31 0.61
CA LEU A 211 -10.91 7.49 0.39
C LEU A 211 -11.71 6.34 1.02
N VAL A 212 -11.16 5.11 0.98
CA VAL A 212 -11.74 3.96 1.70
C VAL A 212 -11.73 4.22 3.20
N ALA A 213 -10.60 4.67 3.76
CA ALA A 213 -10.47 5.01 5.18
C ALA A 213 -11.44 6.13 5.59
N GLY A 214 -11.62 7.14 4.73
CA GLY A 214 -12.57 8.24 4.91
C GLY A 214 -14.02 7.86 4.62
N LYS A 215 -14.30 6.62 4.21
CA LYS A 215 -15.65 6.12 3.85
C LYS A 215 -16.29 6.87 2.68
N ALA A 216 -15.49 7.52 1.85
CA ALA A 216 -15.95 8.23 0.65
C ALA A 216 -16.19 7.29 -0.54
N VAL A 217 -15.55 6.12 -0.54
CA VAL A 217 -15.74 5.05 -1.53
C VAL A 217 -15.92 3.71 -0.82
N GLU A 218 -16.45 2.73 -1.54
CA GLU A 218 -16.68 1.39 -1.01
C GLU A 218 -15.37 0.69 -0.60
N ASN A 219 -15.44 -0.12 0.46
CA ASN A 219 -14.31 -0.87 0.96
C ASN A 219 -14.12 -2.16 0.13
N PRO A 220 -12.99 -2.31 -0.59
CA PRO A 220 -12.72 -3.49 -1.42
C PRO A 220 -12.54 -4.78 -0.60
N MET A 221 -12.23 -4.71 0.71
CA MET A 221 -12.11 -5.91 1.56
C MET A 221 -13.37 -6.76 1.65
N LYS A 222 -14.53 -6.21 1.28
CA LYS A 222 -15.78 -6.97 1.19
C LYS A 222 -15.79 -8.00 0.06
N TYR A 223 -14.91 -7.85 -0.92
CA TYR A 223 -14.93 -8.63 -2.16
C TYR A 223 -13.59 -9.30 -2.46
N ALA A 224 -12.49 -8.65 -2.10
CA ALA A 224 -11.15 -9.09 -2.45
C ALA A 224 -10.59 -10.11 -1.44
N ASP A 225 -9.83 -11.06 -1.93
CA ASP A 225 -9.03 -11.98 -1.11
C ASP A 225 -7.90 -11.22 -0.40
N VAL A 226 -7.30 -10.27 -1.14
CA VAL A 226 -6.20 -9.43 -0.67
C VAL A 226 -6.33 -8.01 -1.20
N VAL A 227 -6.06 -7.03 -0.35
CA VAL A 227 -5.94 -5.61 -0.73
C VAL A 227 -4.54 -5.13 -0.38
N THR A 228 -3.86 -4.53 -1.33
CA THR A 228 -2.58 -3.84 -1.10
C THR A 228 -2.76 -2.33 -1.19
N ALA A 229 -1.94 -1.59 -0.47
CA ALA A 229 -1.94 -0.14 -0.58
C ALA A 229 -0.60 0.47 -0.18
N THR A 230 -0.44 1.76 -0.48
CA THR A 230 0.59 2.62 0.10
C THR A 230 0.02 3.42 1.25
N THR A 231 0.85 3.75 2.22
CA THR A 231 0.45 4.56 3.37
C THR A 231 0.65 6.06 3.17
N HIS A 232 1.43 6.49 2.17
CA HIS A 232 1.90 7.87 1.99
C HIS A 232 1.18 8.70 0.92
N LYS A 233 0.17 8.14 0.24
CA LYS A 233 -0.64 8.84 -0.78
C LYS A 233 -1.89 9.46 -0.14
N ALA A 234 -3.08 9.15 -0.63
CA ALA A 234 -4.34 9.66 -0.09
C ALA A 234 -4.52 9.40 1.42
N LEU A 235 -3.90 8.36 1.96
CA LEU A 235 -3.95 8.05 3.40
C LEU A 235 -3.11 9.01 4.27
N ARG A 236 -2.21 9.81 3.68
CA ARG A 236 -1.45 10.86 4.36
C ARG A 236 -0.51 10.35 5.48
N GLY A 237 -0.05 9.11 5.37
CA GLY A 237 0.86 8.47 6.32
C GLY A 237 2.33 8.55 5.92
N PRO A 238 3.19 7.76 6.59
CA PRO A 238 4.60 7.66 6.24
C PRO A 238 4.79 6.87 4.94
N ARG A 239 5.95 7.01 4.31
CA ARG A 239 6.31 6.17 3.15
C ARG A 239 6.39 4.71 3.57
N GLY A 240 5.58 3.89 2.91
CA GLY A 240 5.47 2.48 3.20
C GLY A 240 4.30 1.85 2.44
N GLY A 241 4.10 0.55 2.64
CA GLY A 241 2.97 -0.23 2.15
C GLY A 241 2.23 -0.94 3.27
N ILE A 242 1.08 -1.50 2.91
CA ILE A 242 0.26 -2.34 3.76
C ILE A 242 -0.37 -3.43 2.90
N ILE A 243 -0.57 -4.61 3.49
CA ILE A 243 -1.37 -5.69 2.92
C ILE A 243 -2.48 -6.01 3.89
N LEU A 244 -3.70 -6.06 3.39
CA LEU A 244 -4.91 -6.47 4.11
C LEU A 244 -5.41 -7.76 3.47
N SER A 245 -5.90 -8.71 4.25
CA SER A 245 -6.43 -9.95 3.69
C SER A 245 -7.49 -10.58 4.57
N THR A 246 -8.16 -11.59 4.02
CA THR A 246 -8.89 -12.56 4.83
C THR A 246 -7.90 -13.43 5.61
N GLU A 247 -8.37 -14.10 6.66
CA GLU A 247 -7.54 -14.96 7.52
C GLU A 247 -6.85 -16.09 6.75
N GLU A 248 -7.47 -16.59 5.69
CA GLU A 248 -6.94 -17.66 4.84
C GLU A 248 -5.54 -17.36 4.29
N PHE A 249 -5.29 -16.10 3.91
CA PHE A 249 -4.03 -15.68 3.27
C PHE A 249 -2.98 -15.16 4.26
N ALA A 250 -3.37 -14.89 5.52
CA ALA A 250 -2.54 -14.24 6.53
C ALA A 250 -1.14 -14.86 6.66
N LYS A 251 -1.09 -16.16 6.94
CA LYS A 251 0.17 -16.88 7.16
C LYS A 251 1.09 -16.89 5.93
N GLY A 252 0.50 -17.01 4.74
CA GLY A 252 1.25 -17.01 3.49
C GLY A 252 1.84 -15.63 3.19
N ILE A 253 1.06 -14.58 3.39
CA ILE A 253 1.48 -13.19 3.24
C ILE A 253 2.64 -12.87 4.19
N ASP A 254 2.49 -13.17 5.47
CA ASP A 254 3.53 -12.93 6.47
C ASP A 254 4.84 -13.62 6.09
N LYS A 255 4.79 -14.91 5.73
CA LYS A 255 5.96 -15.67 5.28
C LYS A 255 6.62 -15.06 4.04
N ASN A 256 5.85 -14.52 3.12
CA ASN A 256 6.37 -13.92 1.90
C ASN A 256 6.81 -12.46 2.08
N ILE A 257 6.41 -11.78 3.14
CA ILE A 257 7.05 -10.55 3.59
C ILE A 257 8.37 -10.91 4.26
N PHE A 258 8.35 -11.66 5.34
CA PHE A 258 9.56 -12.08 6.05
C PHE A 258 9.56 -13.61 6.27
N PRO A 259 10.59 -14.30 5.83
CA PRO A 259 11.84 -13.84 5.20
C PRO A 259 11.77 -13.75 3.65
N GLY A 260 10.59 -13.85 3.04
CA GLY A 260 10.46 -14.01 1.58
C GLY A 260 11.01 -12.86 0.76
N ALA A 261 10.52 -11.65 1.00
CA ALA A 261 10.85 -10.46 0.20
C ALA A 261 11.65 -9.41 0.98
N GLN A 262 11.61 -9.42 2.30
CA GLN A 262 12.24 -8.42 3.17
C GLN A 262 13.02 -9.08 4.31
N GLY A 263 13.97 -8.33 4.92
CA GLY A 263 14.62 -8.64 6.18
C GLY A 263 13.98 -7.87 7.33
N GLY A 264 14.79 -7.12 8.12
CA GLY A 264 14.33 -6.37 9.28
C GLY A 264 13.25 -5.35 8.97
N ALA A 265 12.24 -5.31 9.81
CA ALA A 265 11.16 -4.34 9.71
C ALA A 265 11.66 -2.91 10.03
N LEU A 266 11.07 -1.91 9.39
CA LEU A 266 11.35 -0.50 9.66
C LEU A 266 10.45 -0.03 10.83
N ASN A 267 10.89 -0.25 12.07
CA ASN A 267 10.07 -0.03 13.26
C ASN A 267 9.57 1.41 13.40
N ASN A 268 10.37 2.39 13.03
CA ASN A 268 9.99 3.80 13.00
C ASN A 268 8.87 4.07 11.99
N GLN A 269 8.89 3.43 10.83
CA GLN A 269 7.82 3.54 9.84
C GLN A 269 6.54 2.81 10.29
N ILE A 270 6.67 1.68 10.97
CA ILE A 270 5.52 0.97 11.56
C ILE A 270 4.86 1.83 12.64
N ALA A 271 5.64 2.46 13.52
CA ALA A 271 5.12 3.42 14.50
C ALA A 271 4.37 4.58 13.82
N ALA A 272 4.95 5.13 12.75
CA ALA A 272 4.32 6.21 11.99
C ALA A 272 3.04 5.75 11.26
N LYS A 273 2.97 4.49 10.78
CA LYS A 273 1.73 3.88 10.26
C LYS A 273 0.67 3.76 11.36
N ALA A 274 1.07 3.35 12.58
CA ALA A 274 0.14 3.29 13.72
C ALA A 274 -0.46 4.66 14.06
N VAL A 275 0.33 5.74 13.96
CA VAL A 275 -0.16 7.13 14.11
C VAL A 275 -1.12 7.49 12.98
N CYS A 276 -0.73 7.25 11.74
CA CYS A 276 -1.55 7.50 10.55
C CYS A 276 -2.93 6.81 10.65
N PHE A 277 -2.97 5.53 11.00
CA PHE A 277 -4.23 4.79 11.14
C PHE A 277 -5.09 5.33 12.29
N LYS A 278 -4.46 5.83 13.37
CA LYS A 278 -5.19 6.51 14.45
C LYS A 278 -5.86 7.80 13.97
N GLU A 279 -5.14 8.60 13.20
CA GLU A 279 -5.69 9.82 12.59
C GLU A 279 -6.82 9.48 11.61
N ALA A 280 -6.63 8.45 10.77
CA ALA A 280 -7.61 8.03 9.77
C ALA A 280 -8.91 7.43 10.37
N LEU A 281 -8.88 6.96 11.62
CA LEU A 281 -10.07 6.51 12.36
C LEU A 281 -10.95 7.66 12.87
N SER A 282 -10.52 8.91 12.74
CA SER A 282 -11.26 10.06 13.27
C SER A 282 -12.32 10.58 12.29
N THR A 283 -13.29 11.33 12.83
CA THR A 283 -14.31 12.02 12.02
C THR A 283 -13.69 13.13 11.18
N GLU A 284 -12.68 13.81 11.71
CA GLU A 284 -11.95 14.86 11.00
C GLU A 284 -11.26 14.33 9.72
N PHE A 285 -10.81 13.08 9.72
CA PHE A 285 -10.27 12.46 8.51
C PHE A 285 -11.37 12.12 7.49
N GLN A 286 -12.57 11.76 7.95
CA GLN A 286 -13.70 11.53 7.04
C GLN A 286 -14.14 12.84 6.38
N ASP A 287 -14.14 13.95 7.11
CA ASP A 287 -14.43 15.27 6.57
C ASP A 287 -13.37 15.76 5.58
N TYR A 288 -12.10 15.43 5.83
CA TYR A 288 -10.99 15.67 4.93
C TYR A 288 -11.11 14.90 3.64
#